data_149078207c5bb2437a54f70cd29cd93a
#
_entry.id   149078207c5bb2437a54f70cd29cd93a
#
_cell.length_a   1.000
_cell.length_b   1.000
_cell.length_c   1.000
_cell.angle_alpha   90.00
_cell.angle_beta   90.00
_cell.angle_gamma   90.00
#
_symmetry.space_group_name_H-M   'P 1'
#
loop_
_entity.id
_entity.type
_entity.pdbx_description
1 polymer ?
#
loop_
_entity_poly.entity_id
_entity_poly.type
_entity_poly.pdbx_seq_one_letter_code
_entity_poly.pdbx_strand_id
1 'polypeptide(L)'
;MSVIGAGTLSVEAVVVKYNGPGELDLTGWHLKDAGGDSYTFPPFKLFTNGAVQVHSASGTNTAIDLYWGQGQAVWQSGQAVLLTNPTGGVQDSYPVP
;
A
#
# COMPACT_ATOMS: atom_id res chain seq x y z
N MET A 1 -3.90 8.40 1.66
CA MET A 1 -3.98 6.92 1.55
C MET A 1 -5.43 6.49 1.73
N SER A 2 -5.84 5.45 1.05
CA SER A 2 -7.18 4.88 1.21
C SER A 2 -7.14 3.37 0.93
N VAL A 3 -8.22 2.66 1.30
CA VAL A 3 -8.36 1.22 1.04
C VAL A 3 -9.67 1.01 0.31
N ILE A 4 -9.63 0.25 -0.78
CA ILE A 4 -10.81 -0.13 -1.55
C ILE A 4 -10.99 -1.65 -1.49
N GLY A 5 -12.24 -2.11 -1.52
CA GLY A 5 -12.58 -3.53 -1.61
C GLY A 5 -12.08 -4.40 -0.47
N ALA A 6 -11.90 -3.85 0.75
CA ALA A 6 -11.38 -4.60 1.89
C ALA A 6 -12.18 -5.88 2.14
N GLY A 7 -11.46 -6.97 2.41
CA GLY A 7 -12.04 -8.28 2.69
C GLY A 7 -12.22 -9.18 1.47
N THR A 8 -12.03 -8.68 0.27
CA THR A 8 -12.14 -9.47 -0.98
C THR A 8 -10.80 -9.45 -1.70
N LEU A 9 -10.09 -10.58 -1.71
CA LEU A 9 -8.72 -10.68 -2.24
C LEU A 9 -8.60 -10.12 -3.66
N SER A 10 -9.52 -10.45 -4.55
CA SER A 10 -9.44 -10.05 -5.96
C SER A 10 -9.73 -8.56 -6.20
N VAL A 11 -10.21 -7.84 -5.20
CA VAL A 11 -10.66 -6.44 -5.32
C VAL A 11 -9.85 -5.52 -4.43
N GLU A 12 -9.44 -5.98 -3.25
CA GLU A 12 -8.83 -5.09 -2.27
C GLU A 12 -7.51 -4.49 -2.74
N ALA A 13 -7.34 -3.20 -2.47
CA ALA A 13 -6.11 -2.49 -2.75
C ALA A 13 -5.94 -1.33 -1.78
N VAL A 14 -4.68 -1.00 -1.47
CA VAL A 14 -4.32 0.22 -0.77
C VAL A 14 -3.90 1.25 -1.80
N VAL A 15 -4.54 2.41 -1.79
CA VAL A 15 -4.18 3.53 -2.66
C VAL A 15 -3.26 4.46 -1.89
N VAL A 16 -2.05 4.66 -2.41
CA VAL A 16 -1.08 5.63 -1.85
C VAL A 16 -0.99 6.79 -2.82
N LYS A 17 -1.29 8.00 -2.35
CA LYS A 17 -1.28 9.21 -3.16
C LYS A 17 -0.29 10.21 -2.59
N TYR A 18 0.49 10.85 -3.45
CA TYR A 18 1.45 11.88 -3.06
C TYR A 18 1.01 13.25 -3.57
N ASN A 19 0.83 14.20 -2.65
CA ASN A 19 0.41 15.57 -2.97
C ASN A 19 1.52 16.60 -2.76
N GLY A 20 2.69 16.18 -2.29
CA GLY A 20 3.82 17.09 -2.05
C GLY A 20 4.52 17.51 -3.33
N PRO A 21 5.49 18.44 -3.24
CA PRO A 21 6.27 18.87 -4.39
C PRO A 21 7.31 17.82 -4.78
N GLY A 22 7.72 17.81 -6.06
CA GLY A 22 8.77 16.94 -6.56
C GLY A 22 8.37 15.49 -6.59
N GLU A 23 9.19 14.61 -6.01
CA GLU A 23 8.97 13.18 -6.00
C GLU A 23 9.08 12.59 -4.60
N LEU A 24 8.38 11.47 -4.39
CA LEU A 24 8.49 10.64 -3.20
C LEU A 24 9.02 9.28 -3.61
N ASP A 25 10.20 8.92 -3.11
CA ASP A 25 10.79 7.60 -3.35
C ASP A 25 10.28 6.61 -2.30
N LEU A 26 9.47 5.66 -2.72
CA LEU A 26 8.89 4.63 -1.86
C LEU A 26 9.74 3.36 -1.77
N THR A 27 10.90 3.33 -2.43
CA THR A 27 11.77 2.15 -2.42
C THR A 27 12.09 1.71 -0.99
N GLY A 28 11.76 0.45 -0.67
CA GLY A 28 12.00 -0.12 0.66
C GLY A 28 11.00 0.27 1.74
N TRP A 29 10.01 1.09 1.42
CA TRP A 29 8.93 1.40 2.34
C TRP A 29 8.03 0.18 2.53
N HIS A 30 7.22 0.18 3.59
CA HIS A 30 6.35 -0.95 3.92
C HIS A 30 4.91 -0.50 4.13
N LEU A 31 3.98 -1.35 3.69
CA LEU A 31 2.59 -1.33 4.16
C LEU A 31 2.41 -2.47 5.14
N LYS A 32 1.90 -2.18 6.33
CA LYS A 32 1.73 -3.17 7.40
C LYS A 32 0.31 -3.22 7.89
N ASP A 33 -0.14 -4.43 8.24
CA ASP A 33 -1.41 -4.63 8.95
C ASP A 33 -1.17 -4.99 10.41
N ALA A 34 -2.26 -5.06 11.19
CA ALA A 34 -2.19 -5.42 12.61
C ALA A 34 -1.89 -6.91 12.83
N GLY A 35 -2.07 -7.75 11.81
CA GLY A 35 -1.82 -9.20 11.85
C GLY A 35 -0.37 -9.59 11.58
N GLY A 36 0.50 -8.63 11.33
CA GLY A 36 1.91 -8.90 11.08
C GLY A 36 2.30 -9.05 9.62
N ASP A 37 1.35 -8.93 8.69
CA ASP A 37 1.68 -8.91 7.26
C ASP A 37 2.35 -7.60 6.88
N SER A 38 3.34 -7.68 6.01
CA SER A 38 4.10 -6.52 5.56
C SER A 38 4.41 -6.62 4.07
N TYR A 39 4.03 -5.58 3.32
CA TYR A 39 4.41 -5.43 1.92
C TYR A 39 5.59 -4.46 1.82
N THR A 40 6.65 -4.86 1.15
CA THR A 40 7.82 -4.01 0.88
C THR A 40 7.77 -3.49 -0.54
N PHE A 41 7.77 -2.17 -0.70
CA PHE A 41 7.77 -1.55 -2.03
C PHE A 41 9.07 -1.88 -2.78
N PRO A 42 8.96 -2.28 -4.06
CA PRO A 42 10.13 -2.33 -4.94
C PRO A 42 10.64 -0.92 -5.23
N PRO A 43 11.73 -0.75 -6.00
CA PRO A 43 12.13 0.59 -6.48
C PRO A 43 10.93 1.26 -7.16
N PHE A 44 10.43 2.33 -6.55
CA PHE A 44 9.20 2.99 -7.01
C PHE A 44 9.17 4.45 -6.55
N LYS A 45 8.76 5.34 -7.44
CA LYS A 45 8.64 6.77 -7.15
C LYS A 45 7.27 7.29 -7.53
N LEU A 46 6.71 8.14 -6.68
CA LEU A 46 5.52 8.94 -6.98
C LEU A 46 5.93 10.39 -7.21
N PHE A 47 5.27 11.03 -8.17
CA PHE A 47 5.43 12.46 -8.45
C PHE A 47 4.21 13.22 -7.94
N THR A 48 4.26 14.53 -7.92
CA THR A 48 3.17 15.37 -7.45
C THR A 48 1.84 14.96 -8.08
N ASN A 49 0.83 14.72 -7.23
CA ASN A 49 -0.50 14.20 -7.60
C ASN A 49 -0.49 12.78 -8.16
N GLY A 50 0.64 12.07 -8.09
CA GLY A 50 0.72 10.68 -8.49
C GLY A 50 0.10 9.77 -7.45
N ALA A 51 -0.39 8.59 -7.90
CA ALA A 51 -0.95 7.57 -7.04
C ALA A 51 -0.55 6.18 -7.52
N VAL A 52 -0.49 5.24 -6.58
CA VAL A 52 -0.28 3.83 -6.87
C VAL A 52 -1.27 3.01 -6.06
N GLN A 53 -1.76 1.92 -6.66
CA GLN A 53 -2.58 0.93 -5.98
C GLN A 53 -1.72 -0.29 -5.67
N VAL A 54 -1.71 -0.72 -4.42
CA VAL A 54 -1.06 -1.96 -4.01
C VAL A 54 -2.15 -3.01 -3.78
N HIS A 55 -2.24 -3.96 -4.71
CA HIS A 55 -3.21 -5.05 -4.67
C HIS A 55 -2.69 -6.18 -3.80
N SER A 56 -3.57 -6.80 -3.00
CA SER A 56 -3.18 -7.96 -2.20
C SER A 56 -2.96 -9.19 -3.06
N ALA A 57 -3.71 -9.32 -4.15
CA ALA A 57 -3.63 -10.47 -5.06
C ALA A 57 -2.35 -10.47 -5.90
N SER A 58 -2.16 -11.53 -6.66
CA SER A 58 -1.06 -11.65 -7.63
C SER A 58 -1.41 -10.92 -8.93
N GLY A 59 -0.37 -10.43 -9.61
CA GLY A 59 -0.49 -9.76 -10.90
C GLY A 59 0.86 -9.26 -11.37
N THR A 60 0.85 -8.50 -12.45
CA THR A 60 2.06 -7.90 -13.03
C THR A 60 2.15 -6.43 -12.65
N ASN A 61 3.25 -6.04 -12.01
CA ASN A 61 3.47 -4.65 -11.60
C ASN A 61 3.54 -3.71 -12.81
N THR A 62 2.92 -2.55 -12.67
CA THR A 62 2.96 -1.46 -13.63
C THR A 62 3.35 -0.15 -12.92
N ALA A 63 3.31 0.97 -13.63
CA ALA A 63 3.60 2.28 -13.04
C ALA A 63 2.53 2.75 -12.04
N ILE A 64 1.35 2.15 -12.05
CA ILE A 64 0.22 2.57 -11.20
C ILE A 64 -0.35 1.41 -10.36
N ASP A 65 0.03 0.17 -10.65
CA ASP A 65 -0.45 -1.02 -9.94
C ASP A 65 0.71 -1.89 -9.50
N LEU A 66 0.77 -2.17 -8.20
CA LEU A 66 1.70 -3.11 -7.60
C LEU A 66 0.91 -4.28 -7.00
N TYR A 67 1.51 -5.47 -7.00
CA TYR A 67 0.84 -6.70 -6.58
C TYR A 67 1.65 -7.40 -5.51
N TRP A 68 1.00 -7.71 -4.39
CA TRP A 68 1.63 -8.34 -3.24
C TRP A 68 1.78 -9.85 -3.39
N GLY A 69 0.84 -10.50 -4.08
CA GLY A 69 0.89 -11.94 -4.28
C GLY A 69 0.38 -12.76 -3.11
N GLN A 70 -0.49 -12.19 -2.28
CA GLN A 70 -1.10 -12.90 -1.16
C GLN A 70 -2.17 -13.88 -1.66
N GLY A 71 -2.32 -15.00 -0.94
CA GLY A 71 -3.36 -16.00 -1.24
C GLY A 71 -4.68 -15.76 -0.52
N GLN A 72 -4.76 -14.75 0.34
CA GLN A 72 -5.95 -14.41 1.11
C GLN A 72 -6.07 -12.91 1.25
N ALA A 73 -7.29 -12.44 1.50
CA ALA A 73 -7.54 -11.03 1.80
C ALA A 73 -6.76 -10.62 3.05
N VAL A 74 -6.11 -9.46 3.00
CA VAL A 74 -5.26 -8.94 4.08
C VAL A 74 -6.01 -7.92 4.91
N TRP A 75 -6.75 -7.01 4.26
CA TRP A 75 -7.35 -5.86 4.91
C TRP A 75 -8.75 -6.19 5.41
N GLN A 76 -9.00 -5.94 6.69
CA GLN A 76 -10.29 -6.19 7.32
C GLN A 76 -10.78 -4.94 8.02
N SER A 77 -12.10 -4.76 8.03
CA SER A 77 -12.75 -3.66 8.74
C SER A 77 -12.31 -3.61 10.21
N GLY A 78 -12.00 -2.42 10.70
CA GLY A 78 -11.56 -2.20 12.06
C GLY A 78 -10.05 -2.27 12.26
N GLN A 79 -9.29 -2.72 11.27
CA GLN A 79 -7.83 -2.66 11.28
C GLN A 79 -7.34 -1.30 10.79
N ALA A 80 -6.02 -1.07 10.91
CA ALA A 80 -5.36 0.09 10.33
C ALA A 80 -4.29 -0.35 9.35
N VAL A 81 -4.16 0.38 8.24
CA VAL A 81 -3.02 0.28 7.34
C VAL A 81 -1.95 1.25 7.84
N LEU A 82 -0.72 0.77 8.02
CA LEU A 82 0.41 1.62 8.39
C LEU A 82 1.36 1.70 7.19
N LEU A 83 1.71 2.92 6.81
CA LEU A 83 2.76 3.17 5.82
C LEU A 83 4.02 3.58 6.58
N THR A 84 5.07 2.78 6.47
CA THR A 84 6.33 3.03 7.18
C THR A 84 7.47 3.24 6.20
N ASN A 85 8.46 4.04 6.62
CA ASN A 85 9.69 4.21 5.85
C ASN A 85 10.63 2.99 6.06
N PRO A 86 11.78 2.90 5.34
CA PRO A 86 12.66 1.74 5.46
C PRO A 86 13.18 1.46 6.87
N THR A 87 13.27 2.48 7.72
CA THR A 87 13.75 2.34 9.10
C THR A 87 12.63 2.01 10.09
N GLY A 88 11.39 1.89 9.62
CA GLY A 88 10.24 1.50 10.44
C GLY A 88 9.45 2.67 11.01
N GLY A 89 9.81 3.92 10.67
CA GLY A 89 9.05 5.09 11.11
C GLY A 89 7.69 5.19 10.41
N VAL A 90 6.60 5.31 11.17
CA VAL A 90 5.25 5.44 10.61
C VAL A 90 5.11 6.82 9.96
N GLN A 91 4.79 6.85 8.67
CA GLN A 91 4.61 8.08 7.90
C GLN A 91 3.14 8.41 7.70
N ASP A 92 2.27 7.40 7.66
CA ASP A 92 0.84 7.58 7.51
C ASP A 92 0.11 6.36 8.06
N SER A 93 -1.16 6.54 8.42
CA SER A 93 -2.03 5.45 8.81
C SER A 93 -3.44 5.71 8.31
N TYR A 94 -4.19 4.63 8.03
CA TYR A 94 -5.54 4.73 7.50
C TYR A 94 -6.41 3.62 8.10
N PRO A 95 -7.55 3.97 8.72
CA PRO A 95 -8.47 2.95 9.23
C PRO A 95 -9.18 2.25 8.06
N VAL A 96 -9.18 0.93 8.08
CA VAL A 96 -9.90 0.13 7.09
C VAL A 96 -11.40 0.26 7.34
N PRO A 97 -12.18 0.72 6.34
CA PRO A 97 -13.62 0.91 6.50
C PRO A 97 -14.40 -0.38 6.76
#